data_18affb71fffcc41e27e072e095fe3cd3
#
_entry.id   18affb71fffcc41e27e072e095fe3cd3
#
_cell.length_a   1.000
_cell.length_b   1.000
_cell.length_c   1.000
_cell.angle_alpha   90.00
_cell.angle_beta   90.00
_cell.angle_gamma   90.00
#
_symmetry.space_group_name_H-M   'P 1'
#
loop_
_entity.id
_entity.type
_entity.pdbx_description
1 polymer ?
#
loop_
_entity_poly.entity_id
_entity_poly.type
_entity_poly.pdbx_seq_one_letter_code
_entity_poly.pdbx_strand_id
1 'polypeptide(L)'
;MTDQDLVIPAQEVRRLLAAACPDAALLYLYLHTGGDAAKAGPALRFSERQLDYASASLRQMGLYPEPEPRHLMPSEAPNYTEADVTREYTTNPEFPGMVGEAQRRLGRILSTEELKIFLCIYRYLGLPVEVISILIHYCIEKNRARGPGKMPSVRAIEKEAYRWADLGIDTLEEAAVYMQNQLQLQSRAGRIRQVLQIADRRLTPGEEKLIHTWLSWGFGEDEIRMAYEKTCMNTGGLKWPYLNSILKSWHEQGHTTVRQIETGDRAPAAKPQRAQKPQQAVIQHGDEMGEFERRAMEKMMQKGLYKEGE
;
A
#
# COMPACT_ATOMS: atom_id res chain seq x y z
N MET A 1 35.17 -24.02 -3.95
CA MET A 1 34.31 -22.81 -3.95
C MET A 1 34.87 -21.94 -5.07
N THR A 2 34.14 -21.80 -6.15
CA THR A 2 34.51 -20.90 -7.24
C THR A 2 34.36 -19.48 -6.71
N ASP A 3 35.45 -18.72 -6.74
CA ASP A 3 35.52 -17.31 -6.35
C ASP A 3 34.81 -16.48 -7.43
N GLN A 4 33.47 -16.55 -7.44
CA GLN A 4 32.63 -15.74 -8.32
C GLN A 4 32.07 -14.58 -7.50
N ASP A 5 32.32 -13.37 -7.97
CA ASP A 5 31.73 -12.16 -7.38
C ASP A 5 30.22 -12.29 -7.30
N LEU A 6 29.66 -12.12 -6.11
CA LEU A 6 28.20 -12.10 -5.90
C LEU A 6 27.65 -10.73 -6.29
N VAL A 7 26.92 -10.67 -7.40
CA VAL A 7 26.26 -9.45 -7.85
C VAL A 7 24.81 -9.46 -7.40
N ILE A 8 24.45 -8.58 -6.47
CA ILE A 8 23.10 -8.42 -5.97
C ILE A 8 22.49 -7.13 -6.57
N PRO A 9 21.31 -7.19 -7.18
CA PRO A 9 20.63 -6.01 -7.67
C PRO A 9 20.37 -4.97 -6.56
N ALA A 10 20.68 -3.71 -6.81
CA ALA A 10 20.52 -2.65 -5.80
C ALA A 10 19.10 -2.53 -5.24
N GLN A 11 18.08 -2.92 -6.02
CA GLN A 11 16.70 -2.94 -5.60
C GLN A 11 16.43 -3.99 -4.52
N GLU A 12 17.05 -5.16 -4.63
CA GLU A 12 16.91 -6.25 -3.67
C GLU A 12 17.60 -5.91 -2.36
N VAL A 13 18.81 -5.34 -2.43
CA VAL A 13 19.52 -4.82 -1.25
C VAL A 13 18.65 -3.80 -0.50
N ARG A 14 17.99 -2.89 -1.21
CA ARG A 14 17.09 -1.90 -0.59
C ARG A 14 15.90 -2.55 0.10
N ARG A 15 15.30 -3.59 -0.50
CA ARG A 15 14.20 -4.35 0.13
C ARG A 15 14.65 -5.02 1.42
N LEU A 16 15.83 -5.67 1.41
CA LEU A 16 16.38 -6.30 2.59
C LEU A 16 16.69 -5.30 3.71
N LEU A 17 17.28 -4.15 3.37
CA LEU A 17 17.55 -3.08 4.35
C LEU A 17 16.26 -2.46 4.89
N ALA A 18 15.25 -2.28 4.04
CA ALA A 18 13.95 -1.72 4.45
C ALA A 18 13.19 -2.65 5.40
N ALA A 19 13.31 -3.96 5.22
CA ALA A 19 12.72 -4.96 6.11
C ALA A 19 13.38 -5.02 7.48
N ALA A 20 14.65 -4.57 7.59
CA ALA A 20 15.44 -4.56 8.81
C ALA A 20 15.46 -5.93 9.55
N CYS A 21 15.40 -7.03 8.79
CA CYS A 21 15.46 -8.40 9.30
C CYS A 21 16.83 -9.03 8.99
N PRO A 22 17.76 -9.09 9.98
CA PRO A 22 19.10 -9.60 9.74
C PRO A 22 19.11 -11.06 9.30
N ASP A 23 18.27 -11.91 9.88
CA ASP A 23 18.19 -13.32 9.56
C ASP A 23 17.71 -13.55 8.12
N ALA A 24 16.75 -12.77 7.63
CA ALA A 24 16.34 -12.82 6.24
C ALA A 24 17.45 -12.38 5.28
N ALA A 25 18.23 -11.35 5.63
CA ALA A 25 19.35 -10.92 4.81
C ALA A 25 20.45 -12.00 4.74
N LEU A 26 20.76 -12.66 5.86
CA LEU A 26 21.72 -13.77 5.90
C LEU A 26 21.23 -14.97 5.09
N LEU A 27 19.96 -15.35 5.23
CA LEU A 27 19.36 -16.43 4.45
C LEU A 27 19.39 -16.12 2.95
N TYR A 28 19.08 -14.88 2.56
CA TYR A 28 19.15 -14.44 1.17
C TYR A 28 20.55 -14.58 0.59
N LEU A 29 21.57 -14.10 1.30
CA LEU A 29 22.98 -14.22 0.89
C LEU A 29 23.39 -15.69 0.75
N TYR A 30 23.02 -16.53 1.71
CA TYR A 30 23.32 -17.95 1.67
C TYR A 30 22.71 -18.64 0.44
N LEU A 31 21.46 -18.37 0.13
CA LEU A 31 20.79 -18.93 -1.06
C LEU A 31 21.39 -18.42 -2.36
N HIS A 32 21.79 -17.15 -2.43
CA HIS A 32 22.43 -16.55 -3.61
C HIS A 32 23.85 -17.07 -3.85
N THR A 33 24.53 -17.57 -2.81
CA THR A 33 25.82 -18.26 -2.96
C THR A 33 25.69 -19.73 -3.37
N GLY A 34 24.47 -20.17 -3.76
CA GLY A 34 24.18 -21.54 -4.15
C GLY A 34 23.97 -22.49 -2.96
N GLY A 35 23.66 -21.93 -1.79
CA GLY A 35 23.30 -22.72 -0.60
C GLY A 35 21.97 -23.44 -0.78
N ASP A 36 21.89 -24.67 -0.26
CA ASP A 36 20.66 -25.47 -0.27
C ASP A 36 19.73 -25.01 0.85
N ALA A 37 18.49 -24.65 0.50
CA ALA A 37 17.47 -24.19 1.46
C ALA A 37 17.23 -25.19 2.60
N ALA A 38 17.27 -26.50 2.32
CA ALA A 38 17.10 -27.55 3.32
C ALA A 38 18.27 -27.61 4.33
N LYS A 39 19.44 -27.07 3.98
CA LYS A 39 20.63 -27.04 4.83
C LYS A 39 20.91 -25.67 5.43
N ALA A 40 20.06 -24.69 5.16
CA ALA A 40 20.24 -23.31 5.60
C ALA A 40 20.27 -23.18 7.14
N GLY A 41 19.38 -23.88 7.85
CA GLY A 41 19.32 -23.86 9.31
C GLY A 41 20.67 -24.22 9.96
N PRO A 42 21.20 -25.40 9.73
CA PRO A 42 22.54 -25.79 10.27
C PRO A 42 23.67 -24.91 9.77
N ALA A 43 23.65 -24.49 8.49
CA ALA A 43 24.72 -23.69 7.89
C ALA A 43 24.81 -22.27 8.51
N LEU A 44 23.67 -21.65 8.76
CA LEU A 44 23.56 -20.31 9.36
C LEU A 44 23.46 -20.35 10.90
N ARG A 45 23.42 -21.54 11.48
CA ARG A 45 23.15 -21.76 12.93
C ARG A 45 21.81 -21.15 13.37
N PHE A 46 20.82 -21.22 12.50
CA PHE A 46 19.47 -20.78 12.82
C PHE A 46 18.70 -21.89 13.55
N SER A 47 17.91 -21.50 14.54
CA SER A 47 16.84 -22.35 15.05
C SER A 47 15.74 -22.50 13.98
N GLU A 48 14.92 -23.52 14.08
CA GLU A 48 13.79 -23.76 13.19
C GLU A 48 12.89 -22.50 13.07
N ARG A 49 12.55 -21.87 14.20
CA ARG A 49 11.78 -20.62 14.22
C ARG A 49 12.45 -19.45 13.52
N GLN A 50 13.77 -19.31 13.65
CA GLN A 50 14.50 -18.25 12.97
C GLN A 50 14.49 -18.49 11.45
N LEU A 51 14.65 -19.74 11.02
CA LEU A 51 14.62 -20.11 9.61
C LEU A 51 13.24 -19.85 9.00
N ASP A 52 12.16 -20.23 9.71
CA ASP A 52 10.79 -20.02 9.28
C ASP A 52 10.47 -18.53 9.17
N TYR A 53 10.85 -17.74 10.19
CA TYR A 53 10.67 -16.29 10.18
C TYR A 53 11.47 -15.61 9.05
N ALA A 54 12.73 -16.02 8.85
CA ALA A 54 13.57 -15.49 7.77
C ALA A 54 12.99 -15.84 6.38
N SER A 55 12.53 -17.08 6.20
CA SER A 55 11.88 -17.55 4.96
C SER A 55 10.59 -16.79 4.67
N ALA A 56 9.74 -16.63 5.69
CA ALA A 56 8.49 -15.88 5.58
C ALA A 56 8.77 -14.40 5.22
N SER A 57 9.78 -13.79 5.84
CA SER A 57 10.19 -12.43 5.53
C SER A 57 10.68 -12.29 4.08
N LEU A 58 11.49 -13.23 3.57
CA LEU A 58 11.95 -13.22 2.19
C LEU A 58 10.81 -13.43 1.19
N ARG A 59 9.83 -14.32 1.48
CA ARG A 59 8.64 -14.50 0.65
C ARG A 59 7.85 -13.21 0.53
N GLN A 60 7.61 -12.51 1.63
CA GLN A 60 6.91 -11.22 1.61
C GLN A 60 7.64 -10.13 0.81
N MET A 61 8.96 -10.21 0.73
CA MET A 61 9.75 -9.31 -0.10
C MET A 61 9.82 -9.74 -1.58
N GLY A 62 9.28 -10.92 -1.93
CA GLY A 62 9.40 -11.50 -3.27
C GLY A 62 10.84 -11.88 -3.61
N LEU A 63 11.63 -12.27 -2.60
CA LEU A 63 13.05 -12.66 -2.72
C LEU A 63 13.29 -14.15 -2.41
N TYR A 64 12.24 -14.92 -2.21
CA TYR A 64 12.26 -16.37 -1.98
C TYR A 64 11.31 -17.05 -2.98
N PRO A 65 11.60 -18.27 -3.45
CA PRO A 65 10.69 -19.00 -4.33
C PRO A 65 9.30 -19.13 -3.70
N GLU A 66 8.30 -18.55 -4.34
CA GLU A 66 6.93 -18.60 -3.87
C GLU A 66 6.29 -19.97 -4.13
N PRO A 67 5.50 -20.53 -3.18
CA PRO A 67 4.47 -21.47 -3.52
C PRO A 67 3.46 -20.78 -4.44
N GLU A 68 2.91 -21.49 -5.43
CA GLU A 68 1.93 -20.91 -6.36
C GLU A 68 0.76 -20.27 -5.61
N PRO A 69 0.42 -18.98 -5.89
CA PRO A 69 -0.65 -18.31 -5.17
C PRO A 69 -1.98 -19.02 -5.42
N ARG A 70 -2.69 -19.37 -4.35
CA ARG A 70 -4.04 -19.89 -4.42
C ARG A 70 -5.00 -18.73 -4.67
N HIS A 71 -5.35 -18.46 -5.93
CA HIS A 71 -6.39 -17.47 -6.26
C HIS A 71 -7.77 -18.03 -5.92
N LEU A 72 -8.17 -17.85 -4.66
CA LEU A 72 -9.50 -18.23 -4.18
C LEU A 72 -10.47 -17.06 -4.39
N MET A 73 -11.48 -17.26 -5.25
CA MET A 73 -12.42 -16.21 -5.58
C MET A 73 -13.64 -16.21 -4.65
N PRO A 74 -14.10 -15.05 -4.14
CA PRO A 74 -15.31 -14.98 -3.32
C PRO A 74 -16.56 -15.53 -4.02
N SER A 75 -16.61 -15.46 -5.36
CA SER A 75 -17.70 -16.02 -6.18
C SER A 75 -17.74 -17.54 -6.22
N GLU A 76 -16.64 -18.20 -5.92
CA GLU A 76 -16.48 -19.66 -5.90
C GLU A 76 -16.65 -20.24 -4.49
N ALA A 77 -16.79 -19.38 -3.49
CA ALA A 77 -16.96 -19.80 -2.11
C ALA A 77 -18.25 -20.61 -1.94
N PRO A 78 -18.21 -21.73 -1.21
CA PRO A 78 -19.40 -22.50 -0.88
C PRO A 78 -20.43 -21.66 -0.13
N ASN A 79 -21.70 -21.83 -0.45
CA ASN A 79 -22.76 -21.19 0.30
C ASN A 79 -23.09 -22.00 1.58
N TYR A 80 -22.39 -21.68 2.66
CA TYR A 80 -22.58 -22.34 3.95
C TYR A 80 -23.94 -22.04 4.55
N THR A 81 -24.59 -23.08 5.08
CA THR A 81 -25.89 -23.01 5.76
C THR A 81 -25.74 -22.99 7.29
N GLU A 82 -26.84 -22.72 8.01
CA GLU A 82 -26.84 -22.85 9.48
C GLU A 82 -26.55 -24.27 9.94
N ALA A 83 -27.00 -25.27 9.17
CA ALA A 83 -26.72 -26.66 9.44
C ALA A 83 -25.21 -26.98 9.35
N ASP A 84 -24.50 -26.34 8.41
CA ASP A 84 -23.06 -26.52 8.28
C ASP A 84 -22.32 -25.90 9.47
N VAL A 85 -22.73 -24.71 9.93
CA VAL A 85 -22.20 -24.08 11.13
C VAL A 85 -22.45 -24.96 12.37
N THR A 86 -23.67 -25.49 12.54
CA THR A 86 -24.01 -26.36 13.67
C THR A 86 -23.20 -27.65 13.63
N ARG A 87 -23.03 -28.24 12.43
CA ARG A 87 -22.17 -29.42 12.25
C ARG A 87 -20.74 -29.14 12.67
N GLU A 88 -20.17 -28.01 12.22
CA GLU A 88 -18.80 -27.63 12.55
C GLU A 88 -18.62 -27.44 14.06
N TYR A 89 -19.60 -26.79 14.72
CA TYR A 89 -19.58 -26.65 16.19
C TYR A 89 -19.58 -27.99 16.96
N THR A 90 -20.21 -29.01 16.40
CA THR A 90 -20.33 -30.32 17.07
C THR A 90 -19.20 -31.28 16.74
N THR A 91 -18.63 -31.18 15.54
CA THR A 91 -17.62 -32.13 15.05
C THR A 91 -16.19 -31.64 15.15
N ASN A 92 -15.97 -30.32 15.22
CA ASN A 92 -14.65 -29.74 15.27
C ASN A 92 -14.44 -28.97 16.57
N PRO A 93 -13.57 -29.44 17.48
CA PRO A 93 -13.34 -28.79 18.78
C PRO A 93 -12.64 -27.43 18.66
N GLU A 94 -11.94 -27.14 17.57
CA GLU A 94 -11.22 -25.88 17.37
C GLU A 94 -12.15 -24.74 16.98
N PHE A 95 -13.20 -25.02 16.21
CA PHE A 95 -14.10 -24.00 15.68
C PHE A 95 -14.84 -23.21 16.77
N PRO A 96 -15.44 -23.83 17.81
CA PRO A 96 -16.04 -23.08 18.92
C PRO A 96 -15.03 -22.21 19.66
N GLY A 97 -13.80 -22.68 19.86
CA GLY A 97 -12.72 -21.93 20.47
C GLY A 97 -12.35 -20.68 19.69
N MET A 98 -12.18 -20.84 18.38
CA MET A 98 -11.91 -19.75 17.45
C MET A 98 -13.02 -18.69 17.46
N VAL A 99 -14.29 -19.12 17.37
CA VAL A 99 -15.44 -18.22 17.41
C VAL A 99 -15.52 -17.49 18.75
N GLY A 100 -15.29 -18.18 19.88
CA GLY A 100 -15.24 -17.58 21.21
C GLY A 100 -14.17 -16.51 21.33
N GLU A 101 -12.98 -16.76 20.78
CA GLU A 101 -11.90 -15.77 20.69
C GLU A 101 -12.28 -14.57 19.83
N ALA A 102 -12.88 -14.81 18.68
CA ALA A 102 -13.35 -13.74 17.78
C ALA A 102 -14.37 -12.84 18.47
N GLN A 103 -15.38 -13.42 19.15
CA GLN A 103 -16.40 -12.69 19.88
C GLN A 103 -15.82 -11.87 21.03
N ARG A 104 -14.89 -12.45 21.79
CA ARG A 104 -14.20 -11.75 22.89
C ARG A 104 -13.41 -10.55 22.39
N ARG A 105 -12.65 -10.70 21.29
CA ARG A 105 -11.85 -9.61 20.71
C ARG A 105 -12.69 -8.53 20.06
N LEU A 106 -13.78 -8.90 19.39
CA LEU A 106 -14.72 -7.96 18.77
C LEU A 106 -15.69 -7.32 19.78
N GLY A 107 -15.74 -7.84 21.02
CA GLY A 107 -16.58 -7.32 22.12
C GLY A 107 -18.08 -7.54 21.90
N ARG A 108 -18.48 -8.50 21.05
CA ARG A 108 -19.88 -8.80 20.77
C ARG A 108 -20.11 -10.24 20.30
N ILE A 109 -21.33 -10.69 20.43
CA ILE A 109 -21.75 -11.98 19.88
C ILE A 109 -21.86 -11.87 18.35
N LEU A 110 -21.45 -12.91 17.63
CA LEU A 110 -21.56 -12.99 16.19
C LEU A 110 -22.92 -13.54 15.79
N SER A 111 -23.50 -12.96 14.74
CA SER A 111 -24.73 -13.47 14.12
C SER A 111 -24.45 -14.74 13.31
N THR A 112 -25.52 -15.50 12.99
CA THR A 112 -25.39 -16.71 12.16
C THR A 112 -24.72 -16.44 10.81
N GLU A 113 -25.04 -15.32 10.17
CA GLU A 113 -24.40 -14.92 8.91
C GLU A 113 -22.90 -14.64 9.09
N GLU A 114 -22.52 -14.06 10.21
CA GLU A 114 -21.11 -13.83 10.53
C GLU A 114 -20.37 -15.14 10.86
N LEU A 115 -21.05 -16.08 11.47
CA LEU A 115 -20.49 -17.43 11.70
C LEU A 115 -20.24 -18.19 10.39
N LYS A 116 -21.12 -18.04 9.38
CA LYS A 116 -20.89 -18.58 8.03
C LYS A 116 -19.66 -18.00 7.38
N ILE A 117 -19.40 -16.69 7.57
CA ILE A 117 -18.18 -16.04 7.09
C ILE A 117 -16.94 -16.65 7.76
N PHE A 118 -16.95 -16.82 9.08
CA PHE A 118 -15.83 -17.46 9.78
C PHE A 118 -15.64 -18.92 9.35
N LEU A 119 -16.72 -19.63 9.06
CA LEU A 119 -16.64 -20.98 8.53
C LEU A 119 -16.01 -20.98 7.13
N CYS A 120 -16.33 -19.99 6.29
CA CYS A 120 -15.71 -19.81 4.97
C CYS A 120 -14.20 -19.54 5.12
N ILE A 121 -13.79 -18.64 6.01
CA ILE A 121 -12.39 -18.33 6.26
C ILE A 121 -11.63 -19.58 6.72
N TYR A 122 -12.22 -20.37 7.61
CA TYR A 122 -11.58 -21.56 8.14
C TYR A 122 -11.54 -22.72 7.15
N ARG A 123 -12.66 -23.05 6.48
CA ARG A 123 -12.78 -24.23 5.62
C ARG A 123 -12.42 -23.98 4.16
N TYR A 124 -12.88 -22.88 3.58
CA TYR A 124 -12.67 -22.60 2.16
C TYR A 124 -11.31 -21.94 1.91
N LEU A 125 -10.98 -20.91 2.68
CA LEU A 125 -9.66 -20.29 2.58
C LEU A 125 -8.57 -21.16 3.24
N GLY A 126 -8.93 -22.09 4.13
CA GLY A 126 -8.02 -23.01 4.79
C GLY A 126 -7.07 -22.33 5.78
N LEU A 127 -7.44 -21.16 6.32
CA LEU A 127 -6.59 -20.46 7.27
C LEU A 127 -6.63 -21.15 8.65
N PRO A 128 -5.48 -21.49 9.25
CA PRO A 128 -5.40 -22.03 10.61
C PRO A 128 -5.99 -21.08 11.66
N VAL A 129 -6.45 -21.62 12.77
CA VAL A 129 -7.08 -20.86 13.87
C VAL A 129 -6.16 -19.77 14.41
N GLU A 130 -4.86 -20.05 14.52
CA GLU A 130 -3.84 -19.13 14.96
C GLU A 130 -3.70 -17.95 13.99
N VAL A 131 -3.70 -18.22 12.69
CA VAL A 131 -3.64 -17.19 11.63
C VAL A 131 -4.89 -16.32 11.65
N ILE A 132 -6.07 -16.94 11.81
CA ILE A 132 -7.34 -16.20 11.95
C ILE A 132 -7.31 -15.29 13.19
N SER A 133 -6.73 -15.75 14.29
CA SER A 133 -6.58 -14.94 15.51
C SER A 133 -5.71 -13.69 15.26
N ILE A 134 -4.58 -13.85 14.57
CA ILE A 134 -3.72 -12.72 14.18
C ILE A 134 -4.42 -11.80 13.17
N LEU A 135 -5.15 -12.35 12.21
CA LEU A 135 -5.93 -11.59 11.23
C LEU A 135 -6.95 -10.66 11.91
N ILE A 136 -7.69 -11.19 12.90
CA ILE A 136 -8.64 -10.40 13.69
C ILE A 136 -7.90 -9.27 14.41
N HIS A 137 -6.79 -9.59 15.09
CA HIS A 137 -5.97 -8.59 15.76
C HIS A 137 -5.48 -7.50 14.82
N TYR A 138 -4.92 -7.89 13.69
CA TYR A 138 -4.49 -6.96 12.64
C TYR A 138 -5.62 -6.03 12.17
N CYS A 139 -6.81 -6.58 11.91
CA CYS A 139 -7.96 -5.78 11.51
C CYS A 139 -8.41 -4.78 12.59
N ILE A 140 -8.32 -5.17 13.87
CA ILE A 140 -8.61 -4.29 15.00
C ILE A 140 -7.60 -3.14 15.04
N GLU A 141 -6.30 -3.44 15.01
CA GLU A 141 -5.25 -2.41 15.04
C GLU A 141 -5.32 -1.46 13.83
N LYS A 142 -5.53 -2.02 12.65
CA LYS A 142 -5.75 -1.23 11.42
C LYS A 142 -6.95 -0.28 11.53
N ASN A 143 -8.00 -0.72 12.23
CA ASN A 143 -9.19 0.11 12.45
C ASN A 143 -8.97 1.15 13.55
N ARG A 144 -8.22 0.83 14.61
CA ARG A 144 -7.81 1.78 15.66
C ARG A 144 -6.98 2.93 15.09
N ALA A 145 -6.06 2.63 14.18
CA ALA A 145 -5.29 3.66 13.48
C ALA A 145 -6.18 4.64 12.68
N ARG A 146 -7.39 4.21 12.28
CA ARG A 146 -8.39 5.05 11.59
C ARG A 146 -9.28 5.87 12.53
N GLY A 147 -9.27 5.59 13.83
CA GLY A 147 -10.01 6.35 14.85
C GLY A 147 -10.40 5.53 16.06
N PRO A 148 -10.45 6.16 17.23
CA PRO A 148 -10.80 5.48 18.47
C PRO A 148 -12.22 4.90 18.43
N GLY A 149 -12.40 3.70 18.98
CA GLY A 149 -13.71 3.09 19.23
C GLY A 149 -14.38 2.36 18.08
N LYS A 150 -13.80 2.33 16.86
CA LYS A 150 -14.38 1.56 15.74
C LYS A 150 -13.81 0.15 15.67
N MET A 151 -14.65 -0.85 15.96
CA MET A 151 -14.32 -2.25 15.69
C MET A 151 -14.52 -2.58 14.20
N PRO A 152 -13.71 -3.48 13.63
CA PRO A 152 -13.91 -3.92 12.25
C PRO A 152 -15.22 -4.70 12.10
N SER A 153 -15.90 -4.56 10.98
CA SER A 153 -16.98 -5.46 10.61
C SER A 153 -16.42 -6.82 10.19
N VAL A 154 -17.20 -7.90 10.37
CA VAL A 154 -16.78 -9.25 9.94
C VAL A 154 -16.54 -9.30 8.43
N ARG A 155 -17.29 -8.55 7.62
CA ARG A 155 -17.02 -8.43 6.18
C ARG A 155 -15.69 -7.75 5.86
N ALA A 156 -15.21 -6.85 6.71
CA ALA A 156 -13.88 -6.26 6.55
C ALA A 156 -12.79 -7.29 6.87
N ILE A 157 -13.03 -8.15 7.86
CA ILE A 157 -12.14 -9.28 8.21
C ILE A 157 -12.13 -10.30 7.08
N GLU A 158 -13.29 -10.65 6.53
CA GLU A 158 -13.44 -11.54 5.38
C GLU A 158 -12.61 -11.05 4.18
N LYS A 159 -12.77 -9.79 3.81
CA LYS A 159 -12.00 -9.18 2.71
C LYS A 159 -10.48 -9.27 2.92
N GLU A 160 -10.05 -9.06 4.15
CA GLU A 160 -8.63 -9.16 4.48
C GLU A 160 -8.16 -10.63 4.51
N ALA A 161 -9.04 -11.58 4.89
CA ALA A 161 -8.76 -13.01 4.84
C ALA A 161 -8.49 -13.49 3.42
N TYR A 162 -9.33 -13.10 2.45
CA TYR A 162 -9.09 -13.38 1.03
C TYR A 162 -7.74 -12.83 0.57
N ARG A 163 -7.43 -11.59 0.97
CA ARG A 163 -6.14 -10.99 0.64
C ARG A 163 -4.95 -11.76 1.22
N TRP A 164 -5.08 -12.27 2.46
CA TRP A 164 -4.03 -13.08 3.07
C TRP A 164 -3.88 -14.41 2.36
N ALA A 165 -4.99 -15.05 1.99
CA ALA A 165 -4.97 -16.28 1.19
C ALA A 165 -4.30 -16.07 -0.18
N ASP A 166 -4.63 -14.95 -0.89
CA ASP A 166 -3.99 -14.58 -2.15
C ASP A 166 -2.49 -14.30 -2.01
N LEU A 167 -2.05 -13.81 -0.84
CA LEU A 167 -0.65 -13.57 -0.53
C LEU A 167 0.09 -14.80 0.02
N GLY A 168 -0.61 -15.95 0.14
CA GLY A 168 -0.03 -17.17 0.68
C GLY A 168 0.31 -17.08 2.16
N ILE A 169 -0.38 -16.23 2.93
CA ILE A 169 -0.18 -16.09 4.38
C ILE A 169 -1.03 -17.14 5.07
N ASP A 170 -0.49 -18.33 5.26
CA ASP A 170 -1.18 -19.48 5.86
C ASP A 170 -0.47 -20.03 7.11
N THR A 171 0.69 -19.47 7.48
CA THR A 171 1.41 -19.83 8.70
C THR A 171 1.40 -18.71 9.74
N LEU A 172 1.63 -19.07 11.00
CA LEU A 172 1.74 -18.13 12.11
C LEU A 172 2.86 -17.10 11.90
N GLU A 173 3.98 -17.56 11.39
CA GLU A 173 5.19 -16.79 11.13
C GLU A 173 4.95 -15.76 10.04
N GLU A 174 4.35 -16.17 8.92
CA GLU A 174 3.99 -15.27 7.81
C GLU A 174 2.99 -14.21 8.24
N ALA A 175 1.97 -14.60 9.01
CA ALA A 175 0.99 -13.68 9.57
C ALA A 175 1.64 -12.65 10.51
N ALA A 176 2.57 -13.10 11.37
CA ALA A 176 3.29 -12.23 12.30
C ALA A 176 4.20 -11.24 11.56
N VAL A 177 4.97 -11.72 10.59
CA VAL A 177 5.84 -10.90 9.74
C VAL A 177 5.03 -9.87 8.96
N TYR A 178 3.93 -10.31 8.33
CA TYR A 178 3.05 -9.40 7.59
C TYR A 178 2.49 -8.31 8.49
N MET A 179 1.96 -8.68 9.65
CA MET A 179 1.42 -7.72 10.63
C MET A 179 2.49 -6.72 11.07
N GLN A 180 3.69 -7.19 11.41
CA GLN A 180 4.79 -6.33 11.84
C GLN A 180 5.19 -5.34 10.74
N ASN A 181 5.34 -5.80 9.51
CA ASN A 181 5.67 -4.96 8.37
C ASN A 181 4.59 -3.90 8.11
N GLN A 182 3.31 -4.27 8.18
CA GLN A 182 2.22 -3.32 8.01
C GLN A 182 2.16 -2.26 9.12
N LEU A 183 2.41 -2.64 10.37
CA LEU A 183 2.47 -1.69 11.49
C LEU A 183 3.66 -0.73 11.35
N GLN A 184 4.82 -1.22 10.92
CA GLN A 184 5.98 -0.38 10.64
C GLN A 184 5.70 0.62 9.51
N LEU A 185 5.08 0.16 8.41
CA LEU A 185 4.69 1.03 7.30
C LEU A 185 3.72 2.13 7.75
N GLN A 186 2.73 1.78 8.56
CA GLN A 186 1.78 2.77 9.12
C GLN A 186 2.48 3.78 10.03
N SER A 187 3.39 3.32 10.88
CA SER A 187 4.20 4.20 11.73
C SER A 187 5.07 5.14 10.91
N ARG A 188 5.75 4.63 9.87
CA ARG A 188 6.55 5.45 8.95
C ARG A 188 5.68 6.46 8.21
N ALA A 189 4.53 6.06 7.69
CA ALA A 189 3.58 6.97 7.04
C ALA A 189 3.09 8.08 7.98
N GLY A 190 2.88 7.75 9.27
CA GLY A 190 2.55 8.72 10.31
C GLY A 190 3.65 9.77 10.50
N ARG A 191 4.92 9.36 10.54
CA ARG A 191 6.07 10.29 10.63
C ARG A 191 6.21 11.15 9.37
N ILE A 192 6.04 10.57 8.18
CA ILE A 192 6.03 11.35 6.94
C ILE A 192 4.91 12.40 6.93
N ARG A 193 3.74 12.06 7.45
CA ARG A 193 2.64 13.03 7.61
C ARG A 193 3.06 14.25 8.45
N GLN A 194 3.83 14.02 9.52
CA GLN A 194 4.38 15.12 10.34
C GLN A 194 5.42 15.93 9.56
N VAL A 195 6.31 15.28 8.83
CA VAL A 195 7.29 15.94 7.95
C VAL A 195 6.61 16.84 6.92
N LEU A 196 5.50 16.39 6.32
CA LEU A 196 4.70 17.16 5.37
C LEU A 196 3.79 18.21 6.03
N GLN A 197 3.87 18.38 7.36
CA GLN A 197 3.10 19.33 8.15
C GLN A 197 1.58 19.20 7.98
N ILE A 198 1.10 17.98 7.76
CA ILE A 198 -0.34 17.68 7.65
C ILE A 198 -0.86 17.33 9.05
N ALA A 199 -1.13 18.33 9.89
CA ALA A 199 -1.63 18.10 11.25
C ALA A 199 -3.17 17.96 11.31
N ASP A 200 -3.87 18.76 10.53
CA ASP A 200 -5.29 19.05 10.72
C ASP A 200 -6.24 18.02 10.14
N ARG A 201 -5.76 17.12 9.27
CA ARG A 201 -6.59 16.13 8.59
C ARG A 201 -5.86 14.79 8.43
N ARG A 202 -6.64 13.77 8.15
CA ARG A 202 -6.10 12.47 7.73
C ARG A 202 -5.61 12.54 6.28
N LEU A 203 -4.67 11.66 5.97
CA LEU A 203 -4.28 11.42 4.59
C LEU A 203 -5.45 10.80 3.82
N THR A 204 -5.62 11.20 2.58
CA THR A 204 -6.52 10.52 1.65
C THR A 204 -5.88 9.19 1.20
N PRO A 205 -6.66 8.22 0.71
CA PRO A 205 -6.11 6.95 0.20
C PRO A 205 -5.08 7.14 -0.91
N GLY A 206 -5.24 8.19 -1.74
CA GLY A 206 -4.27 8.53 -2.79
C GLY A 206 -2.96 9.06 -2.22
N GLU A 207 -3.00 9.88 -1.19
CA GLU A 207 -1.83 10.40 -0.48
C GLU A 207 -1.09 9.28 0.26
N GLU A 208 -1.83 8.39 0.94
CA GLU A 208 -1.25 7.21 1.58
C GLU A 208 -0.51 6.34 0.55
N LYS A 209 -1.12 6.09 -0.61
CA LYS A 209 -0.50 5.32 -1.68
C LYS A 209 0.82 5.95 -2.17
N LEU A 210 0.85 7.27 -2.33
CA LEU A 210 2.08 7.98 -2.71
C LEU A 210 3.17 7.82 -1.66
N ILE A 211 2.84 8.01 -0.38
CA ILE A 211 3.79 7.83 0.73
C ILE A 211 4.33 6.41 0.75
N HIS A 212 3.48 5.39 0.61
CA HIS A 212 3.91 3.99 0.55
C HIS A 212 4.84 3.74 -0.64
N THR A 213 4.56 4.34 -1.80
CA THR A 213 5.43 4.26 -2.98
C THR A 213 6.80 4.87 -2.69
N TRP A 214 6.88 6.05 -2.07
CA TRP A 214 8.16 6.67 -1.72
C TRP A 214 8.97 5.85 -0.71
N LEU A 215 8.29 5.29 0.29
CA LEU A 215 8.93 4.38 1.24
C LEU A 215 9.44 3.10 0.56
N SER A 216 8.73 2.56 -0.43
CA SER A 216 9.17 1.39 -1.22
C SER A 216 10.35 1.71 -2.14
N TRP A 217 10.52 2.97 -2.55
CA TRP A 217 11.70 3.45 -3.27
C TRP A 217 12.93 3.62 -2.37
N GLY A 218 12.77 3.46 -1.05
CA GLY A 218 13.84 3.55 -0.07
C GLY A 218 14.05 4.93 0.51
N PHE A 219 13.16 5.91 0.23
CA PHE A 219 13.24 7.24 0.84
C PHE A 219 12.83 7.20 2.32
N GLY A 220 13.61 7.89 3.16
CA GLY A 220 13.30 8.13 4.55
C GLY A 220 12.66 9.50 4.79
N GLU A 221 12.59 9.85 6.07
CA GLU A 221 12.01 11.12 6.51
C GLU A 221 12.80 12.34 6.01
N ASP A 222 14.13 12.24 5.97
CA ASP A 222 15.01 13.35 5.62
C ASP A 222 14.98 13.66 4.12
N GLU A 223 14.99 12.64 3.27
CA GLU A 223 14.86 12.82 1.81
C GLU A 223 13.49 13.41 1.45
N ILE A 224 12.43 12.91 2.09
CA ILE A 224 11.07 13.42 1.85
C ILE A 224 10.95 14.87 2.38
N ARG A 225 11.63 15.22 3.48
CA ARG A 225 11.70 16.59 3.98
C ARG A 225 12.36 17.53 2.98
N MET A 226 13.51 17.13 2.42
CA MET A 226 14.19 17.90 1.38
C MET A 226 13.29 18.13 0.15
N ALA A 227 12.62 17.09 -0.30
CA ALA A 227 11.69 17.20 -1.43
C ALA A 227 10.50 18.13 -1.11
N TYR A 228 9.99 18.05 0.13
CA TYR A 228 8.91 18.91 0.62
C TYR A 228 9.34 20.38 0.68
N GLU A 229 10.49 20.69 1.27
CA GLU A 229 11.05 22.04 1.34
C GLU A 229 11.25 22.62 -0.05
N LYS A 230 11.85 21.83 -0.97
CA LYS A 230 12.02 22.22 -2.37
C LYS A 230 10.67 22.44 -3.07
N THR A 231 9.66 21.64 -2.76
CA THR A 231 8.30 21.84 -3.27
C THR A 231 7.73 23.17 -2.77
N CYS A 232 7.80 23.44 -1.47
CA CYS A 232 7.28 24.67 -0.88
C CYS A 232 7.99 25.92 -1.41
N MET A 233 9.30 25.87 -1.59
CA MET A 233 10.08 27.00 -2.16
C MET A 233 9.64 27.31 -3.60
N ASN A 234 9.35 26.30 -4.40
CA ASN A 234 9.04 26.49 -5.81
C ASN A 234 7.54 26.75 -6.09
N THR A 235 6.65 26.29 -5.21
CA THR A 235 5.20 26.33 -5.46
C THR A 235 4.39 27.08 -4.39
N GLY A 236 5.07 27.61 -3.35
CA GLY A 236 4.43 28.32 -2.24
C GLY A 236 3.67 27.42 -1.26
N GLY A 237 3.80 26.09 -1.34
CA GLY A 237 3.15 25.15 -0.44
C GLY A 237 3.20 23.71 -0.93
N LEU A 238 2.59 22.79 -0.18
CA LEU A 238 2.56 21.37 -0.54
C LEU A 238 1.73 21.14 -1.81
N LYS A 239 2.39 20.68 -2.86
CA LYS A 239 1.79 20.25 -4.13
C LYS A 239 2.20 18.79 -4.40
N TRP A 240 1.29 17.85 -4.15
CA TRP A 240 1.54 16.41 -4.27
C TRP A 240 2.12 15.95 -5.63
N PRO A 241 1.59 16.42 -6.79
CA PRO A 241 2.18 16.04 -8.07
C PRO A 241 3.62 16.51 -8.24
N TYR A 242 3.93 17.72 -7.73
CA TYR A 242 5.27 18.29 -7.83
C TYR A 242 6.25 17.57 -6.88
N LEU A 243 5.85 17.34 -5.64
CA LEU A 243 6.61 16.54 -4.66
C LEU A 243 6.91 15.15 -5.20
N ASN A 244 5.88 14.47 -5.75
CA ASN A 244 6.06 13.15 -6.34
C ASN A 244 7.00 13.17 -7.55
N SER A 245 7.00 14.22 -8.38
CA SER A 245 7.90 14.34 -9.52
C SER A 245 9.37 14.48 -9.10
N ILE A 246 9.64 15.19 -8.00
CA ILE A 246 10.99 15.32 -7.42
C ILE A 246 11.49 13.95 -6.97
N LEU A 247 10.71 13.27 -6.10
CA LEU A 247 11.09 11.97 -5.55
C LEU A 247 11.24 10.91 -6.63
N LYS A 248 10.35 10.94 -7.64
CA LYS A 248 10.44 10.05 -8.81
C LYS A 248 11.73 10.29 -9.60
N SER A 249 12.10 11.55 -9.85
CA SER A 249 13.34 11.91 -10.53
C SER A 249 14.57 11.41 -9.77
N TRP A 250 14.61 11.60 -8.46
CA TRP A 250 15.70 11.11 -7.63
C TRP A 250 15.79 9.58 -7.64
N HIS A 251 14.65 8.90 -7.59
CA HIS A 251 14.60 7.43 -7.68
C HIS A 251 15.13 6.93 -9.04
N GLU A 252 14.72 7.55 -10.14
CA GLU A 252 15.16 7.20 -11.50
C GLU A 252 16.68 7.43 -11.69
N GLN A 253 17.25 8.43 -11.00
CA GLN A 253 18.68 8.71 -10.99
C GLN A 253 19.48 7.85 -9.99
N GLY A 254 18.80 7.02 -9.19
CA GLY A 254 19.42 6.20 -8.17
C GLY A 254 19.84 6.96 -6.91
N HIS A 255 19.43 8.22 -6.74
CA HIS A 255 19.71 9.03 -5.58
C HIS A 255 18.70 8.74 -4.47
N THR A 256 19.09 7.93 -3.50
CA THR A 256 18.20 7.48 -2.41
C THR A 256 18.62 7.95 -1.03
N THR A 257 19.75 8.65 -0.92
CA THR A 257 20.25 9.21 0.33
C THR A 257 20.43 10.73 0.21
N VAL A 258 20.27 11.45 1.32
CA VAL A 258 20.47 12.91 1.40
C VAL A 258 21.77 13.33 0.73
N ARG A 259 22.87 12.63 1.03
CA ARG A 259 24.20 12.95 0.48
C ARG A 259 24.28 12.79 -1.05
N GLN A 260 23.63 11.80 -1.61
CA GLN A 260 23.55 11.60 -3.07
C GLN A 260 22.70 12.70 -3.72
N ILE A 261 21.60 13.08 -3.07
CA ILE A 261 20.69 14.12 -3.53
C ILE A 261 21.41 15.48 -3.55
N GLU A 262 22.12 15.85 -2.47
CA GLU A 262 22.87 17.11 -2.40
C GLU A 262 23.96 17.21 -3.46
N THR A 263 24.64 16.09 -3.78
CA THR A 263 25.71 16.08 -4.77
C THR A 263 25.21 15.96 -6.21
N GLY A 264 24.06 15.35 -6.44
CA GLY A 264 23.52 15.04 -7.77
C GLY A 264 22.35 15.93 -8.22
N ASP A 265 21.71 16.63 -7.28
CA ASP A 265 20.54 17.45 -7.58
C ASP A 265 20.95 18.81 -8.18
N ARG A 266 21.40 18.79 -9.41
CA ARG A 266 21.31 20.00 -10.24
C ARG A 266 19.83 20.27 -10.45
N ALA A 267 19.38 21.49 -10.11
CA ALA A 267 18.03 21.95 -10.35
C ALA A 267 17.52 21.38 -11.68
N PRO A 268 16.36 20.71 -11.72
CA PRO A 268 15.82 20.23 -13.00
C PRO A 268 15.85 21.42 -13.95
N ALA A 269 16.54 21.27 -15.08
CA ALA A 269 16.57 22.30 -16.12
C ALA A 269 15.10 22.71 -16.30
N ALA A 270 14.80 23.98 -16.07
CA ALA A 270 13.46 24.52 -16.18
C ALA A 270 12.89 23.95 -17.46
N LYS A 271 11.83 23.15 -17.37
CA LYS A 271 11.15 22.64 -18.58
C LYS A 271 10.99 23.86 -19.45
N PRO A 272 11.42 23.82 -20.75
CA PRO A 272 11.26 24.98 -21.60
C PRO A 272 9.82 25.40 -21.40
N GLN A 273 9.63 26.61 -20.91
CA GLN A 273 8.30 27.18 -20.73
C GLN A 273 7.62 26.93 -22.06
N ARG A 274 6.60 26.07 -22.04
CA ARG A 274 5.74 25.82 -23.19
C ARG A 274 5.40 27.21 -23.66
N ALA A 275 5.96 27.57 -24.82
CA ALA A 275 5.90 28.92 -25.36
C ALA A 275 4.47 29.39 -25.10
N GLN A 276 4.33 30.39 -24.24
CA GLN A 276 3.05 31.03 -24.04
C GLN A 276 2.58 31.34 -25.42
N LYS A 277 1.47 30.72 -25.85
CA LYS A 277 0.78 31.19 -27.04
C LYS A 277 0.76 32.70 -26.88
N PRO A 278 1.23 33.46 -27.90
CA PRO A 278 1.25 34.90 -27.77
C PRO A 278 -0.11 35.29 -27.26
N GLN A 279 -0.14 35.96 -26.11
CA GLN A 279 -1.35 36.59 -25.59
C GLN A 279 -1.82 37.45 -26.76
N GLN A 280 -2.92 37.03 -27.37
CA GLN A 280 -3.61 37.88 -28.34
C GLN A 280 -3.78 39.21 -27.62
N ALA A 281 -3.18 40.24 -28.21
CA ALA A 281 -3.31 41.59 -27.75
C ALA A 281 -4.78 41.83 -27.40
N VAL A 282 -5.01 42.33 -26.19
CA VAL A 282 -6.34 42.81 -25.80
C VAL A 282 -6.70 43.87 -26.82
N ILE A 283 -7.47 43.49 -27.84
CA ILE A 283 -8.09 44.42 -28.76
C ILE A 283 -9.07 45.16 -27.87
N GLN A 284 -8.76 46.41 -27.56
CA GLN A 284 -9.74 47.32 -26.99
C GLN A 284 -10.92 47.32 -27.95
N HIS A 285 -12.06 46.82 -27.46
CA HIS A 285 -13.32 46.88 -28.17
C HIS A 285 -13.68 48.39 -28.28
N GLY A 286 -13.42 48.94 -29.45
CA GLY A 286 -14.21 50.07 -29.94
C GLY A 286 -15.63 49.56 -30.19
N ASP A 287 -16.59 50.43 -29.94
CA ASP A 287 -18.07 50.21 -30.02
C ASP A 287 -18.60 49.79 -31.40
N GLU A 288 -17.92 49.07 -32.21
CA GLU A 288 -18.40 48.56 -33.47
C GLU A 288 -18.59 47.05 -33.44
N MET A 289 -19.84 46.65 -33.50
CA MET A 289 -20.28 45.25 -33.54
C MET A 289 -19.62 44.54 -34.73
N GLY A 290 -18.91 43.46 -34.48
CA GLY A 290 -18.22 42.68 -35.49
C GLY A 290 -19.16 42.05 -36.51
N GLU A 291 -18.63 41.82 -37.72
CA GLU A 291 -19.44 41.24 -38.85
C GLU A 291 -20.14 39.92 -38.48
N PHE A 292 -19.58 39.13 -37.62
CA PHE A 292 -20.15 37.88 -37.12
C PHE A 292 -21.32 38.11 -36.17
N GLU A 293 -21.24 39.10 -35.31
CA GLU A 293 -22.34 39.48 -34.38
C GLU A 293 -23.49 40.07 -35.16
N ARG A 294 -23.22 40.93 -36.18
CA ARG A 294 -24.27 41.44 -37.08
C ARG A 294 -25.01 40.32 -37.80
N ARG A 295 -24.32 39.33 -38.37
CA ARG A 295 -24.94 38.19 -39.04
C ARG A 295 -25.74 37.29 -38.08
N ALA A 296 -25.25 37.13 -36.85
CA ALA A 296 -25.98 36.38 -35.82
C ALA A 296 -27.27 37.07 -35.42
N MET A 297 -27.22 38.40 -35.25
CA MET A 297 -28.38 39.24 -34.88
C MET A 297 -29.42 39.28 -36.01
N GLU A 298 -28.96 39.40 -37.26
CA GLU A 298 -29.83 39.36 -38.45
C GLU A 298 -30.58 38.02 -38.56
N LYS A 299 -29.87 36.90 -38.28
CA LYS A 299 -30.52 35.58 -38.26
C LYS A 299 -31.52 35.41 -37.08
N MET A 300 -31.26 36.06 -35.95
CA MET A 300 -32.19 36.03 -34.82
C MET A 300 -33.42 36.89 -35.08
N MET A 301 -33.27 38.03 -35.76
CA MET A 301 -34.40 38.87 -36.20
C MET A 301 -35.27 38.16 -37.23
N GLN A 302 -34.64 37.50 -38.23
CA GLN A 302 -35.37 36.72 -39.26
C GLN A 302 -36.14 35.53 -38.68
N LYS A 303 -35.71 35.00 -37.56
CA LYS A 303 -36.37 33.89 -36.83
C LYS A 303 -37.38 34.36 -35.78
N GLY A 304 -37.60 35.64 -35.62
CA GLY A 304 -38.55 36.20 -34.62
C GLY A 304 -38.11 35.95 -33.16
N LEU A 305 -36.83 35.63 -32.91
CA LEU A 305 -36.28 35.30 -31.61
C LEU A 305 -35.74 36.53 -30.84
N TYR A 306 -35.67 37.69 -31.50
CA TYR A 306 -35.23 38.95 -30.89
C TYR A 306 -36.25 40.06 -31.20
N LYS A 307 -36.78 40.72 -30.18
CA LYS A 307 -37.50 41.96 -30.28
C LYS A 307 -36.66 43.06 -29.64
N GLU A 308 -36.42 44.14 -30.36
CA GLU A 308 -35.84 45.35 -29.75
C GLU A 308 -36.83 45.84 -28.66
N GLY A 309 -36.32 45.95 -27.43
CA GLY A 309 -37.08 46.57 -26.34
C GLY A 309 -37.13 48.06 -26.51
N GLU A 310 -38.31 48.58 -26.36
CA GLU A 310 -38.59 50.04 -26.21
C GLU A 310 -37.86 50.60 -24.99
#